data_b36406562cb5a87454a876c5c1153491
#
_entry.id   b36406562cb5a87454a876c5c1153491
#
_cell.length_a   1.000
_cell.length_b   1.000
_cell.length_c   1.000
_cell.angle_alpha   90.00
_cell.angle_beta   90.00
_cell.angle_gamma   90.00
#
_symmetry.space_group_name_H-M   'P 1'
#
loop_
_entity.id
_entity.type
_entity.pdbx_description
1 polymer ?
#
loop_
_entity_poly.entity_id
_entity_poly.type
_entity_poly.pdbx_seq_one_letter_code
_entity_poly.pdbx_strand_id
1 'polypeptide(L)'
;MAPMGIRLSPLGMAVFCLLGLGVLYHLYSGFLAGRFAFFMLSEPAAGGPEGPRGSAAAVDLRELLAVSVLAAVRGGEEVRRVREGNVLNEKAKGKTREGAEEKLTSGDLLSNRRMYHLLRAAFPTVQINSEERVDTSDQETVSWDRNIPDDIKEKIQPREVPAESVTVWIDPLDATQEYTEDLRQYVTTMVCVAVNGKPVIGVIHKPFSAYTAWAMVDGGSSVKARSFYNEKTPRIIVSRSHAGKVEQVARQTFGNKTVIIPAGGAGYKVLALLDVAEKNQEEADVYIHVTYIKKWDICAGNAVLRALGGHMTTLTGEEISYTGSDGNEGGLIASINMDHKALIDKLPDLEKTSHK
;
A
#
# COMPACT_ATOMS: atom_id res chain seq x y z
N MET A 1 -37.84 31.83 15.03
CA MET A 1 -37.77 32.33 13.66
C MET A 1 -37.69 31.15 12.73
N ALA A 2 -38.75 30.89 11.94
CA ALA A 2 -38.78 29.78 11.00
C ALA A 2 -38.01 30.20 9.72
N PRO A 3 -37.28 29.29 9.05
CA PRO A 3 -36.57 29.62 7.83
C PRO A 3 -37.60 29.87 6.71
N MET A 4 -37.49 31.05 6.04
CA MET A 4 -38.26 31.38 4.86
C MET A 4 -37.85 30.46 3.70
N GLY A 5 -38.69 29.47 3.37
CA GLY A 5 -38.55 28.68 2.17
C GLY A 5 -38.91 29.50 0.93
N ILE A 6 -37.97 29.60 0.00
CA ILE A 6 -38.21 30.24 -1.32
C ILE A 6 -39.17 29.34 -2.08
N ARG A 7 -40.43 29.80 -2.28
CA ARG A 7 -41.40 29.13 -3.17
C ARG A 7 -41.23 29.66 -4.59
N LEU A 8 -40.66 28.83 -5.45
CA LEU A 8 -40.59 29.11 -6.88
C LEU A 8 -41.99 29.02 -7.51
N SER A 9 -42.34 29.98 -8.36
CA SER A 9 -43.57 29.93 -9.17
C SER A 9 -43.48 28.75 -10.17
N PRO A 10 -44.60 28.22 -10.68
CA PRO A 10 -44.59 27.16 -11.69
C PRO A 10 -43.76 27.53 -12.92
N LEU A 11 -43.73 28.79 -13.31
CA LEU A 11 -42.87 29.29 -14.39
C LEU A 11 -41.38 29.28 -14.00
N GLY A 12 -41.05 29.63 -12.76
CA GLY A 12 -39.69 29.58 -12.25
C GLY A 12 -39.12 28.16 -12.17
N MET A 13 -39.97 27.15 -11.80
CA MET A 13 -39.58 25.74 -11.84
C MET A 13 -39.36 25.27 -13.28
N ALA A 14 -40.17 25.63 -14.24
CA ALA A 14 -39.99 25.25 -15.63
C ALA A 14 -38.68 25.81 -16.22
N VAL A 15 -38.35 27.07 -15.92
CA VAL A 15 -37.07 27.68 -16.34
C VAL A 15 -35.87 26.97 -15.69
N PHE A 16 -35.95 26.61 -14.42
CA PHE A 16 -34.88 25.88 -13.73
C PHE A 16 -34.67 24.49 -14.33
N CYS A 17 -35.75 23.78 -14.67
CA CYS A 17 -35.66 22.47 -15.34
C CYS A 17 -35.06 22.58 -16.74
N LEU A 18 -35.42 23.60 -17.52
CA LEU A 18 -34.87 23.81 -18.86
C LEU A 18 -33.37 24.17 -18.82
N LEU A 19 -32.94 24.97 -17.85
CA LEU A 19 -31.52 25.28 -17.65
C LEU A 19 -30.73 24.04 -17.21
N GLY A 20 -31.28 23.22 -16.33
CA GLY A 20 -30.69 21.96 -15.91
C GLY A 20 -30.52 20.96 -17.06
N LEU A 21 -31.56 20.84 -17.91
CA LEU A 21 -31.52 20.01 -19.12
C LEU A 21 -30.53 20.54 -20.16
N GLY A 22 -30.39 21.85 -20.30
CA GLY A 22 -29.41 22.49 -21.19
C GLY A 22 -27.96 22.19 -20.75
N VAL A 23 -27.66 22.27 -19.46
CA VAL A 23 -26.33 21.92 -18.90
C VAL A 23 -26.04 20.44 -19.09
N LEU A 24 -27.00 19.56 -18.82
CA LEU A 24 -26.86 18.12 -19.05
C LEU A 24 -26.64 17.79 -20.52
N TYR A 25 -27.35 18.45 -21.43
CA TYR A 25 -27.18 18.29 -22.88
C TYR A 25 -25.78 18.72 -23.33
N HIS A 26 -25.28 19.88 -22.85
CA HIS A 26 -23.92 20.34 -23.18
C HIS A 26 -22.81 19.40 -22.63
N LEU A 27 -22.97 18.88 -21.42
CA LEU A 27 -22.04 17.90 -20.87
C LEU A 27 -22.04 16.57 -21.63
N TYR A 28 -23.24 16.12 -22.03
CA TYR A 28 -23.43 14.88 -22.80
C TYR A 28 -22.95 15.02 -24.26
N SER A 29 -23.22 16.14 -24.92
CA SER A 29 -22.77 16.41 -26.29
C SER A 29 -21.24 16.61 -26.35
N GLY A 30 -20.62 17.24 -25.35
CA GLY A 30 -19.19 17.34 -25.23
C GLY A 30 -18.49 15.96 -25.06
N PHE A 31 -19.10 15.08 -24.28
CA PHE A 31 -18.64 13.71 -24.11
C PHE A 31 -18.76 12.87 -25.38
N LEU A 32 -19.84 12.99 -26.12
CA LEU A 32 -20.07 12.33 -27.43
C LEU A 32 -19.14 12.90 -28.52
N ALA A 33 -18.95 14.21 -28.58
CA ALA A 33 -18.06 14.84 -29.57
C ALA A 33 -16.60 14.41 -29.35
N GLY A 34 -16.17 14.26 -28.10
CA GLY A 34 -14.83 13.72 -27.77
C GLY A 34 -14.64 12.26 -28.22
N ARG A 35 -15.68 11.43 -28.12
CA ARG A 35 -15.64 10.03 -28.60
C ARG A 35 -15.73 9.92 -30.13
N PHE A 36 -16.49 10.80 -30.81
CA PHE A 36 -16.58 10.80 -32.26
C PHE A 36 -15.32 11.34 -32.93
N ALA A 37 -14.66 12.34 -32.34
CA ALA A 37 -13.37 12.82 -32.83
C ALA A 37 -12.26 11.75 -32.78
N PHE A 38 -12.33 10.84 -31.78
CA PHE A 38 -11.41 9.71 -31.68
C PHE A 38 -11.71 8.61 -32.72
N PHE A 39 -12.97 8.48 -33.19
CA PHE A 39 -13.37 7.43 -34.15
C PHE A 39 -13.22 7.84 -35.63
N MET A 40 -13.22 9.15 -35.94
CA MET A 40 -13.11 9.67 -37.31
C MET A 40 -11.66 9.92 -37.77
N LEU A 41 -10.65 9.70 -36.91
CA LEU A 41 -9.22 9.83 -37.25
C LEU A 41 -8.56 8.50 -37.65
N SER A 42 -9.35 7.45 -37.91
CA SER A 42 -8.84 6.17 -38.41
C SER A 42 -9.42 5.83 -39.78
N GLU A 43 -9.03 6.56 -40.82
CA GLU A 43 -9.07 6.01 -42.20
C GLU A 43 -7.73 5.33 -42.50
N PRO A 44 -7.75 4.14 -43.16
CA PRO A 44 -6.53 3.45 -43.47
C PRO A 44 -5.88 4.07 -44.70
N ALA A 45 -4.84 4.90 -44.50
CA ALA A 45 -3.93 5.27 -45.57
C ALA A 45 -3.06 4.07 -45.94
N ALA A 46 -3.17 3.64 -47.18
CA ALA A 46 -2.38 2.58 -47.77
C ALA A 46 -0.86 2.90 -47.74
N GLY A 47 -0.05 1.95 -47.21
CA GLY A 47 1.30 1.66 -47.62
C GLY A 47 2.34 2.77 -47.52
N GLY A 48 2.71 3.18 -46.29
CA GLY A 48 4.00 3.80 -46.00
C GLY A 48 4.79 2.91 -45.04
N PRO A 49 6.16 2.93 -45.02
CA PRO A 49 6.91 2.09 -44.11
C PRO A 49 6.55 2.46 -42.68
N GLU A 50 6.15 1.47 -41.90
CA GLU A 50 5.89 1.60 -40.44
C GLU A 50 7.18 2.16 -39.81
N GLY A 51 7.14 3.44 -39.44
CA GLY A 51 8.11 3.98 -38.49
C GLY A 51 8.00 3.17 -37.18
N PRO A 52 9.08 3.01 -36.43
CA PRO A 52 9.06 2.21 -35.22
C PRO A 52 7.95 2.76 -34.33
N ARG A 53 6.91 1.95 -34.08
CA ARG A 53 5.96 2.17 -32.98
C ARG A 53 6.80 2.39 -31.76
N GLY A 54 6.73 3.58 -31.17
CA GLY A 54 7.50 3.89 -29.97
C GLY A 54 7.30 2.73 -28.99
N SER A 55 8.35 1.96 -28.74
CA SER A 55 8.29 0.85 -27.78
C SER A 55 7.83 1.46 -26.47
N ALA A 56 6.72 0.96 -25.92
CA ALA A 56 6.31 1.31 -24.57
C ALA A 56 7.55 1.20 -23.67
N ALA A 57 7.82 2.25 -22.88
CA ALA A 57 9.00 2.25 -22.02
C ALA A 57 8.95 0.99 -21.12
N ALA A 58 9.97 0.16 -21.23
CA ALA A 58 10.08 -1.06 -20.43
C ALA A 58 10.81 -0.75 -19.13
N VAL A 59 10.44 -1.49 -18.07
CA VAL A 59 11.05 -1.43 -16.74
C VAL A 59 11.57 -2.81 -16.36
N ASP A 60 12.87 -2.92 -16.06
CA ASP A 60 13.42 -4.14 -15.46
C ASP A 60 13.07 -4.19 -13.97
N LEU A 61 12.29 -5.20 -13.57
CA LEU A 61 11.85 -5.39 -12.20
C LEU A 61 13.01 -5.69 -11.23
N ARG A 62 14.11 -6.27 -11.70
CA ARG A 62 15.31 -6.47 -10.87
C ARG A 62 15.99 -5.13 -10.54
N GLU A 63 16.12 -4.22 -11.50
CA GLU A 63 16.62 -2.88 -11.22
C GLU A 63 15.67 -2.10 -10.31
N LEU A 64 14.35 -2.20 -10.56
CA LEU A 64 13.35 -1.55 -9.73
C LEU A 64 13.35 -2.09 -8.29
N LEU A 65 13.58 -3.40 -8.08
CA LEU A 65 13.78 -3.97 -6.75
C LEU A 65 15.00 -3.37 -6.06
N ALA A 66 16.16 -3.30 -6.74
CA ALA A 66 17.37 -2.73 -6.17
C ALA A 66 17.19 -1.27 -5.75
N VAL A 67 16.57 -0.46 -6.60
CA VAL A 67 16.27 0.95 -6.28
C VAL A 67 15.22 1.06 -5.17
N SER A 68 14.23 0.16 -5.11
CA SER A 68 13.24 0.12 -4.03
C SER A 68 13.87 -0.19 -2.67
N VAL A 69 14.84 -1.11 -2.63
CA VAL A 69 15.63 -1.39 -1.41
C VAL A 69 16.42 -0.15 -0.99
N LEU A 70 17.12 0.47 -1.93
CA LEU A 70 17.88 1.69 -1.65
C LEU A 70 16.99 2.84 -1.17
N ALA A 71 15.80 3.01 -1.77
CA ALA A 71 14.83 4.02 -1.37
C ALA A 71 14.35 3.80 0.07
N ALA A 72 13.95 2.57 0.42
CA ALA A 72 13.52 2.23 1.78
C ALA A 72 14.62 2.48 2.82
N VAL A 73 15.86 2.11 2.51
CA VAL A 73 17.02 2.35 3.40
C VAL A 73 17.27 3.85 3.58
N ARG A 74 17.31 4.64 2.50
CA ARG A 74 17.52 6.10 2.58
C ARG A 74 16.40 6.82 3.32
N GLY A 75 15.14 6.39 3.11
CA GLY A 75 14.01 6.88 3.90
C GLY A 75 14.19 6.55 5.39
N GLY A 76 14.57 5.32 5.69
CA GLY A 76 14.84 4.86 7.04
C GLY A 76 15.97 5.61 7.76
N GLU A 77 17.02 6.02 7.03
CA GLU A 77 18.09 6.87 7.56
C GLU A 77 17.54 8.21 8.06
N GLU A 78 16.62 8.83 7.32
CA GLU A 78 15.96 10.08 7.75
C GLU A 78 15.04 9.86 8.95
N VAL A 79 14.26 8.77 8.96
CA VAL A 79 13.42 8.38 10.10
C VAL A 79 14.27 8.26 11.38
N ARG A 80 15.39 7.53 11.29
CA ARG A 80 16.31 7.35 12.41
C ARG A 80 16.94 8.67 12.83
N ARG A 81 17.44 9.47 11.89
CA ARG A 81 18.08 10.76 12.15
C ARG A 81 17.16 11.74 12.89
N VAL A 82 15.89 11.84 12.44
CA VAL A 82 14.90 12.72 13.07
C VAL A 82 14.59 12.24 14.50
N ARG A 83 14.44 10.93 14.72
CA ARG A 83 14.15 10.39 16.04
C ARG A 83 15.31 10.56 17.01
N GLU A 84 16.53 10.26 16.58
CA GLU A 84 17.75 10.42 17.39
C GLU A 84 18.02 11.90 17.71
N GLY A 85 17.71 12.81 16.77
CA GLY A 85 17.78 14.26 16.99
C GLY A 85 16.66 14.82 17.85
N ASN A 86 15.65 14.01 18.18
CA ASN A 86 14.46 14.38 18.98
C ASN A 86 13.70 15.62 18.47
N VAL A 87 13.66 15.84 17.14
CA VAL A 87 12.97 16.97 16.49
C VAL A 87 11.85 16.41 15.60
N LEU A 88 10.83 15.81 16.22
CA LEU A 88 9.75 15.15 15.50
C LEU A 88 8.81 16.12 14.78
N ASN A 89 8.62 17.34 15.31
CA ASN A 89 7.64 18.31 14.79
C ASN A 89 6.26 17.68 14.57
N GLU A 90 5.80 16.90 15.55
CA GLU A 90 4.54 16.15 15.49
C GLU A 90 3.34 17.05 15.21
N LYS A 91 2.47 16.62 14.29
CA LYS A 91 1.21 17.28 13.93
C LYS A 91 0.11 16.24 13.76
N ALA A 92 -1.14 16.63 14.01
CA ALA A 92 -2.29 15.83 13.64
C ALA A 92 -2.56 16.00 12.13
N LYS A 93 -2.71 14.90 11.39
CA LYS A 93 -3.20 14.86 9.99
C LYS A 93 -4.72 14.87 9.93
N GLY A 94 -5.38 14.31 10.95
CA GLY A 94 -6.81 14.09 11.01
C GLY A 94 -7.16 12.95 11.94
N LYS A 95 -8.26 12.27 11.64
CA LYS A 95 -8.69 11.08 12.37
C LYS A 95 -9.02 9.97 11.39
N THR A 96 -8.71 8.74 11.76
CA THR A 96 -9.19 7.55 11.06
C THR A 96 -10.71 7.46 11.13
N ARG A 97 -11.30 6.56 10.35
CA ARG A 97 -12.75 6.30 10.41
C ARG A 97 -13.22 5.81 11.78
N GLU A 98 -12.33 5.17 12.52
CA GLU A 98 -12.56 4.65 13.89
C GLU A 98 -12.32 5.73 14.96
N GLY A 99 -11.89 6.94 14.56
CA GLY A 99 -11.70 8.10 15.44
C GLY A 99 -10.32 8.19 16.09
N ALA A 100 -9.35 7.33 15.74
CA ALA A 100 -7.98 7.46 16.18
C ALA A 100 -7.28 8.65 15.47
N GLU A 101 -6.42 9.37 16.18
CA GLU A 101 -5.62 10.43 15.57
C GLU A 101 -4.60 9.86 14.61
N GLU A 102 -4.54 10.44 13.40
CA GLU A 102 -3.46 10.22 12.45
C GLU A 102 -2.38 11.28 12.67
N LYS A 103 -1.15 10.83 12.83
CA LYS A 103 0.00 11.69 13.12
C LYS A 103 0.88 11.88 11.90
N LEU A 104 1.58 13.01 11.88
CA LEU A 104 2.59 13.38 10.90
C LEU A 104 3.80 13.92 11.63
N THR A 105 4.98 13.49 11.25
CA THR A 105 6.24 13.99 11.80
C THR A 105 7.20 14.44 10.69
N SER A 106 8.29 15.11 11.08
CA SER A 106 9.39 15.39 10.15
C SER A 106 10.02 14.12 9.59
N GLY A 107 9.94 12.99 10.33
CA GLY A 107 10.38 11.67 9.86
C GLY A 107 9.63 11.23 8.63
N ASP A 108 8.30 11.32 8.65
CA ASP A 108 7.43 10.98 7.50
C ASP A 108 7.81 11.81 6.26
N LEU A 109 7.89 13.12 6.43
CA LEU A 109 8.12 14.05 5.33
C LEU A 109 9.51 13.91 4.70
N LEU A 110 10.57 13.80 5.52
CA LEU A 110 11.94 13.69 5.03
C LEU A 110 12.22 12.31 4.43
N SER A 111 11.67 11.25 5.03
CA SER A 111 11.70 9.91 4.45
C SER A 111 11.01 9.89 3.09
N ASN A 112 9.78 10.41 3.02
CA ASN A 112 9.03 10.48 1.77
C ASN A 112 9.81 11.21 0.68
N ARG A 113 10.39 12.35 1.00
CA ARG A 113 11.19 13.13 0.07
C ARG A 113 12.33 12.31 -0.54
N ARG A 114 13.11 11.61 0.32
CA ARG A 114 14.22 10.75 -0.14
C ARG A 114 13.75 9.60 -1.02
N MET A 115 12.70 8.90 -0.58
CA MET A 115 12.20 7.72 -1.29
C MET A 115 11.58 8.10 -2.63
N TYR A 116 10.70 9.09 -2.64
CA TYR A 116 10.00 9.53 -3.83
C TYR A 116 10.94 10.05 -4.92
N HIS A 117 11.84 10.97 -4.57
CA HIS A 117 12.75 11.58 -5.56
C HIS A 117 13.71 10.54 -6.16
N LEU A 118 14.21 9.59 -5.38
CA LEU A 118 15.05 8.52 -5.90
C LEU A 118 14.29 7.64 -6.91
N LEU A 119 13.10 7.17 -6.54
CA LEU A 119 12.28 6.34 -7.42
C LEU A 119 11.84 7.09 -8.67
N ARG A 120 11.45 8.36 -8.54
CA ARG A 120 11.06 9.22 -9.68
C ARG A 120 12.22 9.50 -10.61
N ALA A 121 13.43 9.73 -10.10
CA ALA A 121 14.63 9.97 -10.91
C ALA A 121 15.07 8.69 -11.65
N ALA A 122 14.96 7.53 -11.00
CA ALA A 122 15.34 6.26 -11.60
C ALA A 122 14.30 5.75 -12.63
N PHE A 123 13.01 5.96 -12.36
CA PHE A 123 11.91 5.46 -13.18
C PHE A 123 10.87 6.57 -13.45
N PRO A 124 11.18 7.55 -14.32
CA PRO A 124 10.36 8.75 -14.50
C PRO A 124 8.98 8.47 -15.11
N THR A 125 8.80 7.35 -15.81
CA THR A 125 7.56 6.97 -16.48
C THR A 125 6.62 6.12 -15.63
N VAL A 126 7.08 5.65 -14.44
CA VAL A 126 6.30 4.78 -13.57
C VAL A 126 5.38 5.62 -12.68
N GLN A 127 4.16 5.13 -12.46
CA GLN A 127 3.25 5.73 -11.48
C GLN A 127 3.75 5.47 -10.06
N ILE A 128 3.86 6.53 -9.26
CA ILE A 128 4.26 6.45 -7.85
C ILE A 128 3.15 7.05 -6.99
N ASN A 129 2.64 6.26 -6.07
CA ASN A 129 1.69 6.64 -5.03
C ASN A 129 2.39 6.57 -3.68
N SER A 130 2.36 7.65 -2.93
CA SER A 130 2.92 7.71 -1.58
C SER A 130 1.90 8.21 -0.59
N GLU A 131 2.03 7.80 0.66
CA GLU A 131 1.21 8.30 1.76
C GLU A 131 1.34 9.82 1.89
N GLU A 132 2.56 10.34 1.80
CA GLU A 132 2.83 11.75 1.94
C GLU A 132 2.97 12.43 0.56
N ARG A 133 2.52 13.68 0.52
CA ARG A 133 2.67 14.49 -0.69
C ARG A 133 4.09 15.06 -0.79
N VAL A 134 4.61 15.07 -2.01
CA VAL A 134 5.85 15.79 -2.35
C VAL A 134 5.46 17.08 -3.04
N ASP A 135 6.09 18.18 -2.66
CA ASP A 135 5.94 19.45 -3.36
C ASP A 135 6.56 19.31 -4.76
N THR A 136 5.75 19.58 -5.79
CA THR A 136 6.20 19.49 -7.20
C THR A 136 7.26 20.53 -7.55
N SER A 137 7.39 21.60 -6.76
CA SER A 137 8.46 22.61 -6.88
C SER A 137 9.79 22.15 -6.26
N ASP A 138 9.77 21.08 -5.44
CA ASP A 138 10.96 20.54 -4.81
C ASP A 138 11.77 19.72 -5.83
N GLN A 139 12.85 20.32 -6.32
CA GLN A 139 13.80 19.69 -7.21
C GLN A 139 15.01 19.21 -6.42
N GLU A 140 14.98 17.97 -5.97
CA GLU A 140 16.14 17.33 -5.36
C GLU A 140 17.01 16.67 -6.45
N THR A 141 18.28 17.03 -6.52
CA THR A 141 19.25 16.31 -7.36
C THR A 141 19.62 15.03 -6.62
N VAL A 142 19.14 13.90 -7.11
CA VAL A 142 19.41 12.60 -6.51
C VAL A 142 20.54 11.90 -7.27
N SER A 143 21.60 11.57 -6.55
CA SER A 143 22.67 10.70 -7.06
C SER A 143 22.60 9.33 -6.37
N TRP A 144 22.78 8.26 -7.14
CA TRP A 144 22.89 6.90 -6.59
C TRP A 144 23.80 6.06 -7.47
N ASP A 145 24.42 5.06 -6.85
CA ASP A 145 25.10 4.01 -7.60
C ASP A 145 24.05 3.10 -8.27
N ARG A 146 24.17 2.92 -9.58
CA ARG A 146 23.27 2.07 -10.36
C ARG A 146 23.62 0.58 -10.25
N ASN A 147 24.60 0.23 -9.44
CA ASN A 147 24.94 -1.16 -9.20
C ASN A 147 23.80 -1.88 -8.47
N ILE A 148 23.42 -3.03 -8.99
CA ILE A 148 22.49 -3.93 -8.31
C ILE A 148 23.30 -4.70 -7.26
N PRO A 149 22.87 -4.76 -5.98
CA PRO A 149 23.53 -5.56 -4.95
C PRO A 149 23.69 -7.04 -5.35
N ASP A 150 24.80 -7.65 -4.93
CA ASP A 150 25.12 -9.01 -5.35
C ASP A 150 24.10 -10.05 -4.87
N ASP A 151 23.54 -9.88 -3.68
CA ASP A 151 22.47 -10.74 -3.15
C ASP A 151 21.21 -10.72 -4.00
N ILE A 152 20.89 -9.58 -4.62
CA ILE A 152 19.78 -9.45 -5.59
C ILE A 152 20.18 -10.06 -6.94
N LYS A 153 21.40 -9.79 -7.44
CA LYS A 153 21.88 -10.38 -8.71
C LYS A 153 21.89 -11.90 -8.69
N GLU A 154 22.30 -12.49 -7.58
CA GLU A 154 22.38 -13.95 -7.43
C GLU A 154 21.00 -14.62 -7.44
N LYS A 155 19.98 -13.96 -6.87
CA LYS A 155 18.64 -14.54 -6.69
C LYS A 155 17.65 -14.14 -7.77
N ILE A 156 17.77 -12.95 -8.34
CA ILE A 156 16.76 -12.37 -9.22
C ILE A 156 17.29 -12.28 -10.66
N GLN A 157 16.57 -12.89 -11.59
CA GLN A 157 16.82 -12.72 -13.02
C GLN A 157 16.18 -11.42 -13.53
N PRO A 158 16.75 -10.75 -14.55
CA PRO A 158 16.12 -9.61 -15.21
C PRO A 158 14.73 -9.99 -15.74
N ARG A 159 13.75 -9.11 -15.51
CA ARG A 159 12.38 -9.29 -16.02
C ARG A 159 11.79 -7.94 -16.39
N GLU A 160 11.58 -7.72 -17.67
CA GLU A 160 11.00 -6.50 -18.19
C GLU A 160 9.46 -6.56 -18.23
N VAL A 161 8.84 -5.43 -17.90
CA VAL A 161 7.40 -5.20 -18.00
C VAL A 161 7.15 -3.80 -18.58
N PRO A 162 5.98 -3.56 -19.23
CA PRO A 162 5.61 -2.22 -19.68
C PRO A 162 5.48 -1.26 -18.49
N ALA A 163 6.07 -0.06 -18.59
CA ALA A 163 6.05 0.93 -17.49
C ALA A 163 4.64 1.33 -17.09
N GLU A 164 3.70 1.41 -18.03
CA GLU A 164 2.30 1.72 -17.78
C GLU A 164 1.57 0.66 -16.95
N SER A 165 2.08 -0.55 -16.88
CA SER A 165 1.54 -1.61 -16.04
C SER A 165 1.99 -1.53 -14.59
N VAL A 166 3.00 -0.70 -14.30
CA VAL A 166 3.67 -0.63 -13.00
C VAL A 166 3.11 0.51 -12.15
N THR A 167 2.79 0.20 -10.91
CA THR A 167 2.47 1.17 -9.87
C THR A 167 3.35 0.91 -8.66
N VAL A 168 4.07 1.94 -8.21
CA VAL A 168 4.87 1.90 -6.97
C VAL A 168 4.05 2.52 -5.85
N TRP A 169 4.00 1.84 -4.70
CA TRP A 169 3.41 2.32 -3.45
C TRP A 169 4.51 2.54 -2.42
N ILE A 170 4.49 3.72 -1.77
CA ILE A 170 5.47 4.11 -0.75
C ILE A 170 4.74 4.37 0.57
N ASP A 171 5.17 3.68 1.61
CA ASP A 171 4.92 4.06 3.00
C ASP A 171 6.24 4.58 3.59
N PRO A 172 6.39 5.90 3.73
CA PRO A 172 7.67 6.48 4.16
C PRO A 172 7.96 6.29 5.65
N LEU A 173 6.93 6.06 6.46
CA LEU A 173 7.04 5.76 7.88
C LEU A 173 5.80 5.03 8.38
N ASP A 174 5.82 3.72 8.34
CA ASP A 174 4.80 2.87 8.96
C ASP A 174 4.93 2.88 10.48
N ALA A 175 3.82 2.89 11.20
CA ALA A 175 3.73 3.00 12.65
C ALA A 175 4.10 4.39 13.22
N THR A 176 3.59 5.46 12.63
CA THR A 176 3.86 6.83 13.07
C THR A 176 3.43 7.07 14.53
N GLN A 177 2.33 6.47 14.99
CA GLN A 177 1.92 6.53 16.40
C GLN A 177 3.02 5.96 17.31
N GLU A 178 3.49 4.75 17.02
CA GLU A 178 4.53 4.07 17.78
C GLU A 178 5.88 4.80 17.68
N TYR A 179 6.15 5.41 16.54
CA TYR A 179 7.33 6.25 16.34
C TYR A 179 7.34 7.46 17.29
N THR A 180 6.18 8.13 17.48
CA THR A 180 6.06 9.23 18.44
C THR A 180 6.18 8.77 19.90
N GLU A 181 5.76 7.54 20.20
CA GLU A 181 5.88 6.91 21.53
C GLU A 181 7.26 6.29 21.82
N ASP A 182 8.22 6.41 20.90
CA ASP A 182 9.56 5.80 20.97
C ASP A 182 9.56 4.25 20.98
N LEU A 183 8.53 3.64 20.42
CA LEU A 183 8.41 2.19 20.25
C LEU A 183 9.04 1.77 18.91
N ARG A 184 10.37 1.94 18.81
CA ARG A 184 11.17 1.86 17.58
C ARG A 184 11.10 0.51 16.87
N GLN A 185 10.84 -0.58 17.60
CA GLN A 185 10.78 -1.93 17.04
C GLN A 185 9.68 -2.11 15.98
N TYR A 186 8.61 -1.30 16.05
CA TYR A 186 7.49 -1.39 15.12
C TYR A 186 7.67 -0.60 13.82
N VAL A 187 8.60 0.35 13.82
CA VAL A 187 8.75 1.32 12.73
C VAL A 187 9.41 0.68 11.52
N THR A 188 8.78 0.86 10.36
CA THR A 188 9.33 0.43 9.07
C THR A 188 9.18 1.53 8.01
N THR A 189 9.99 1.45 6.95
CA THR A 189 9.80 2.16 5.69
C THR A 189 9.57 1.13 4.60
N MET A 190 8.60 1.34 3.72
CA MET A 190 8.19 0.31 2.79
C MET A 190 8.08 0.83 1.36
N VAL A 191 8.45 -0.04 0.41
CA VAL A 191 8.18 0.14 -1.01
C VAL A 191 7.53 -1.12 -1.55
N CYS A 192 6.46 -0.95 -2.31
CA CYS A 192 5.82 -2.02 -3.04
C CYS A 192 5.73 -1.70 -4.52
N VAL A 193 5.94 -2.70 -5.36
CA VAL A 193 5.68 -2.61 -6.80
C VAL A 193 4.53 -3.54 -7.15
N ALA A 194 3.47 -2.98 -7.72
CA ALA A 194 2.39 -3.74 -8.30
C ALA A 194 2.47 -3.69 -9.84
N VAL A 195 2.22 -4.82 -10.47
CA VAL A 195 2.11 -4.94 -11.94
C VAL A 195 0.70 -5.36 -12.28
N ASN A 196 -0.02 -4.53 -13.06
CA ASN A 196 -1.45 -4.72 -13.34
C ASN A 196 -2.29 -4.91 -12.05
N GLY A 197 -1.97 -4.15 -11.00
CA GLY A 197 -2.65 -4.18 -9.72
C GLY A 197 -2.32 -5.38 -8.82
N LYS A 198 -1.45 -6.28 -9.24
CA LYS A 198 -0.99 -7.42 -8.42
C LYS A 198 0.34 -7.08 -7.77
N PRO A 199 0.53 -7.28 -6.46
CA PRO A 199 1.77 -7.00 -5.78
C PRO A 199 2.85 -7.99 -6.22
N VAL A 200 3.99 -7.47 -6.70
CA VAL A 200 5.08 -8.27 -7.29
C VAL A 200 6.39 -8.10 -6.53
N ILE A 201 6.71 -6.88 -6.09
CA ILE A 201 7.89 -6.60 -5.28
C ILE A 201 7.46 -6.01 -3.96
N GLY A 202 8.01 -6.49 -2.87
CA GLY A 202 7.85 -5.92 -1.53
C GLY A 202 9.19 -5.68 -0.86
N VAL A 203 9.34 -4.50 -0.27
CA VAL A 203 10.51 -4.13 0.55
C VAL A 203 10.00 -3.58 1.87
N ILE A 204 10.47 -4.15 2.97
CA ILE A 204 10.19 -3.71 4.34
C ILE A 204 11.53 -3.50 5.04
N HIS A 205 11.85 -2.24 5.36
CA HIS A 205 13.08 -1.88 6.04
C HIS A 205 12.81 -1.42 7.46
N LYS A 206 13.56 -1.92 8.44
CA LYS A 206 13.52 -1.52 9.85
C LYS A 206 14.67 -0.56 10.14
N PRO A 207 14.42 0.76 10.24
CA PRO A 207 15.48 1.77 10.33
C PRO A 207 16.38 1.63 11.55
N PHE A 208 15.81 1.18 12.68
CA PHE A 208 16.51 1.16 13.97
C PHE A 208 17.39 -0.07 14.19
N SER A 209 17.21 -1.10 13.38
CA SER A 209 18.08 -2.30 13.36
C SER A 209 18.84 -2.47 12.05
N ALA A 210 18.61 -1.60 11.08
CA ALA A 210 19.16 -1.67 9.72
C ALA A 210 18.86 -3.01 9.01
N TYR A 211 17.73 -3.66 9.37
CA TYR A 211 17.28 -4.89 8.75
C TYR A 211 16.38 -4.59 7.56
N THR A 212 16.61 -5.27 6.44
CA THR A 212 15.78 -5.13 5.24
C THR A 212 15.33 -6.49 4.73
N ALA A 213 14.00 -6.67 4.69
CA ALA A 213 13.36 -7.78 4.01
C ALA A 213 12.94 -7.34 2.61
N TRP A 214 13.29 -8.10 1.59
CA TRP A 214 12.81 -7.89 0.24
C TRP A 214 12.43 -9.21 -0.43
N ALA A 215 11.46 -9.13 -1.34
CA ALA A 215 11.04 -10.27 -2.14
C ALA A 215 10.49 -9.84 -3.50
N MET A 216 10.62 -10.71 -4.48
CA MET A 216 9.98 -10.61 -5.79
C MET A 216 9.24 -11.90 -6.10
N VAL A 217 7.96 -11.78 -6.42
CA VAL A 217 7.11 -12.92 -6.80
C VAL A 217 7.67 -13.59 -8.05
N ASP A 218 7.76 -14.93 -8.03
CA ASP A 218 8.38 -15.76 -9.06
C ASP A 218 9.87 -15.42 -9.33
N GLY A 219 10.54 -14.82 -8.36
CA GLY A 219 11.94 -14.46 -8.42
C GLY A 219 12.71 -15.03 -7.26
N GLY A 220 12.65 -14.38 -6.11
CA GLY A 220 13.34 -14.78 -4.91
C GLY A 220 13.14 -13.79 -3.76
N SER A 221 13.78 -14.05 -2.62
CA SER A 221 13.65 -13.21 -1.43
C SER A 221 14.90 -13.25 -0.55
N SER A 222 15.03 -12.21 0.30
CA SER A 222 16.02 -12.14 1.37
C SER A 222 15.56 -12.85 2.65
N VAL A 223 14.28 -13.21 2.74
CA VAL A 223 13.63 -13.79 3.94
C VAL A 223 13.02 -15.15 3.62
N LYS A 224 12.64 -15.88 4.65
CA LYS A 224 12.04 -17.22 4.55
C LYS A 224 10.78 -17.31 5.41
N ALA A 225 9.92 -18.27 5.07
CA ALA A 225 8.88 -18.72 5.97
C ALA A 225 9.50 -19.41 7.19
N ARG A 226 8.83 -19.36 8.34
CA ARG A 226 9.20 -20.16 9.51
C ARG A 226 9.01 -21.66 9.22
N SER A 227 9.66 -22.51 9.97
CA SER A 227 9.57 -23.96 9.83
C SER A 227 8.25 -24.54 10.33
N PHE A 228 7.52 -23.81 11.17
CA PHE A 228 6.27 -24.26 11.80
C PHE A 228 5.28 -23.12 12.02
N TYR A 229 4.00 -23.41 11.79
CA TYR A 229 2.84 -22.57 12.10
C TYR A 229 1.77 -23.41 12.82
N ASN A 230 1.18 -22.84 13.87
CA ASN A 230 0.22 -23.57 14.69
C ASN A 230 -1.21 -23.38 14.16
N GLU A 231 -1.72 -24.31 13.37
CA GLU A 231 -3.08 -24.25 12.82
C GLU A 231 -4.19 -24.48 13.85
N LYS A 232 -3.89 -25.21 14.94
CA LYS A 232 -4.91 -25.58 15.96
C LYS A 232 -5.17 -24.43 16.91
N THR A 233 -4.11 -23.77 17.39
CA THR A 233 -4.17 -22.65 18.34
C THR A 233 -3.24 -21.54 17.87
N PRO A 234 -3.56 -20.86 16.74
CA PRO A 234 -2.66 -19.89 16.14
C PRO A 234 -2.45 -18.68 17.05
N ARG A 235 -1.25 -18.14 17.02
CA ARG A 235 -0.91 -16.83 17.60
C ARG A 235 -1.33 -15.77 16.60
N ILE A 236 -2.25 -14.88 17.02
CA ILE A 236 -2.85 -13.87 16.14
C ILE A 236 -2.22 -12.51 16.42
N ILE A 237 -1.57 -11.90 15.42
CA ILE A 237 -1.06 -10.54 15.52
C ILE A 237 -2.09 -9.55 14.97
N VAL A 238 -2.32 -8.47 15.73
CA VAL A 238 -3.37 -7.48 15.47
C VAL A 238 -2.83 -6.07 15.70
N SER A 239 -3.54 -5.06 15.21
CA SER A 239 -3.19 -3.67 15.48
C SER A 239 -3.39 -3.33 16.96
N ARG A 240 -2.42 -2.61 17.56
CA ARG A 240 -2.54 -2.06 18.92
C ARG A 240 -3.22 -0.68 18.97
N SER A 241 -2.95 0.16 17.99
CA SER A 241 -3.41 1.57 17.93
C SER A 241 -4.71 1.74 17.13
N HIS A 242 -4.95 0.89 16.13
CA HIS A 242 -6.12 0.90 15.25
C HIS A 242 -6.89 -0.43 15.37
N ALA A 243 -7.10 -0.89 16.59
CA ALA A 243 -7.59 -2.24 16.85
C ALA A 243 -9.06 -2.47 16.45
N GLY A 244 -9.92 -1.45 16.61
CA GLY A 244 -11.36 -1.65 16.42
C GLY A 244 -11.88 -2.84 17.21
N LYS A 245 -12.62 -3.72 16.52
CA LYS A 245 -13.16 -4.98 17.11
C LYS A 245 -12.27 -6.20 16.85
N VAL A 246 -11.02 -6.03 16.40
CA VAL A 246 -10.18 -7.12 15.91
C VAL A 246 -9.90 -8.20 16.95
N GLU A 247 -9.67 -7.81 18.20
CA GLU A 247 -9.47 -8.79 19.29
C GLU A 247 -10.71 -9.65 19.53
N GLN A 248 -11.89 -9.03 19.50
CA GLN A 248 -13.16 -9.76 19.63
C GLN A 248 -13.33 -10.75 18.46
N VAL A 249 -13.07 -10.32 17.23
CA VAL A 249 -13.15 -11.18 16.05
C VAL A 249 -12.17 -12.35 16.16
N ALA A 250 -10.91 -12.10 16.56
CA ALA A 250 -9.92 -13.16 16.74
C ALA A 250 -10.33 -14.18 17.80
N ARG A 251 -10.87 -13.75 18.95
CA ARG A 251 -11.35 -14.65 20.01
C ARG A 251 -12.60 -15.43 19.61
N GLN A 252 -13.51 -14.82 18.86
CA GLN A 252 -14.69 -15.51 18.32
C GLN A 252 -14.30 -16.58 17.30
N THR A 253 -13.29 -16.29 16.48
CA THR A 253 -12.81 -17.20 15.41
C THR A 253 -12.00 -18.37 15.95
N PHE A 254 -11.05 -18.11 16.85
CA PHE A 254 -10.04 -19.08 17.29
C PHE A 254 -10.18 -19.52 18.75
N GLY A 255 -11.17 -18.98 19.45
CA GLY A 255 -11.47 -19.31 20.85
C GLY A 255 -10.79 -18.41 21.88
N ASN A 256 -11.31 -18.43 23.10
CA ASN A 256 -10.86 -17.54 24.20
C ASN A 256 -9.42 -17.81 24.69
N LYS A 257 -8.85 -18.98 24.37
CA LYS A 257 -7.48 -19.35 24.75
C LYS A 257 -6.45 -18.90 23.72
N THR A 258 -6.89 -18.30 22.59
CA THR A 258 -6.01 -17.79 21.53
C THR A 258 -5.09 -16.70 22.06
N VAL A 259 -3.81 -16.82 21.77
CA VAL A 259 -2.81 -15.78 22.06
C VAL A 259 -2.96 -14.66 21.06
N ILE A 260 -3.30 -13.46 21.53
CA ILE A 260 -3.41 -12.26 20.71
C ILE A 260 -2.24 -11.35 21.02
N ILE A 261 -1.54 -10.92 19.96
CA ILE A 261 -0.33 -10.10 20.04
C ILE A 261 -0.68 -8.72 19.46
N PRO A 262 -0.92 -7.70 20.32
CA PRO A 262 -1.08 -6.33 19.83
C PRO A 262 0.27 -5.75 19.41
N ALA A 263 0.37 -5.25 18.18
CA ALA A 263 1.59 -4.67 17.62
C ALA A 263 1.28 -3.44 16.75
N GLY A 264 2.21 -2.50 16.68
CA GLY A 264 2.21 -1.40 15.72
C GLY A 264 2.70 -1.84 14.34
N GLY A 265 2.44 -1.02 13.33
CA GLY A 265 2.96 -1.20 11.98
C GLY A 265 2.43 -2.41 11.21
N ALA A 266 2.00 -2.20 9.98
CA ALA A 266 1.57 -3.29 9.11
C ALA A 266 2.76 -4.11 8.60
N GLY A 267 3.88 -3.44 8.28
CA GLY A 267 5.13 -4.10 7.88
C GLY A 267 5.68 -5.00 8.99
N TYR A 268 5.73 -4.51 10.23
CA TYR A 268 6.16 -5.31 11.38
C TYR A 268 5.29 -6.56 11.56
N LYS A 269 3.97 -6.44 11.43
CA LYS A 269 3.04 -7.57 11.60
C LYS A 269 3.22 -8.65 10.53
N VAL A 270 3.56 -8.28 9.30
CA VAL A 270 3.93 -9.26 8.27
C VAL A 270 5.26 -9.94 8.60
N LEU A 271 6.27 -9.17 9.03
CA LEU A 271 7.56 -9.75 9.44
C LEU A 271 7.42 -10.75 10.60
N ALA A 272 6.43 -10.56 11.47
CA ALA A 272 6.12 -11.51 12.56
C ALA A 272 5.64 -12.88 12.07
N LEU A 273 5.17 -12.98 10.82
CA LEU A 273 4.79 -14.26 10.19
C LEU A 273 5.99 -14.99 9.58
N LEU A 274 7.17 -14.37 9.53
CA LEU A 274 8.34 -14.86 8.81
C LEU A 274 9.50 -15.24 9.76
N ASP A 275 10.47 -15.95 9.21
CA ASP A 275 11.74 -16.23 9.90
C ASP A 275 12.66 -15.02 9.77
N VAL A 276 12.59 -14.14 10.76
CA VAL A 276 13.38 -12.91 10.84
C VAL A 276 14.43 -13.03 11.92
N ALA A 277 15.69 -12.97 11.55
CA ALA A 277 16.83 -13.13 12.47
C ALA A 277 17.09 -11.85 13.28
N GLU A 278 16.08 -11.38 14.03
CA GLU A 278 16.18 -10.21 14.92
C GLU A 278 15.80 -10.55 16.36
N LYS A 279 16.57 -10.02 17.31
CA LYS A 279 16.21 -10.10 18.74
C LYS A 279 14.92 -9.31 18.98
N ASN A 280 14.02 -9.89 19.77
CA ASN A 280 12.75 -9.28 20.16
C ASN A 280 11.73 -9.12 19.02
N GLN A 281 11.91 -9.81 17.89
CA GLN A 281 10.84 -9.93 16.89
C GLN A 281 9.77 -10.89 17.43
N GLU A 282 8.51 -10.43 17.51
CA GLU A 282 7.38 -11.31 17.83
C GLU A 282 7.19 -12.33 16.70
N GLU A 283 6.78 -13.53 17.08
CA GLU A 283 6.36 -14.57 16.14
C GLU A 283 4.85 -14.76 16.21
N ALA A 284 4.19 -14.70 15.07
CA ALA A 284 2.76 -14.93 14.92
C ALA A 284 2.48 -15.93 13.79
N ASP A 285 1.29 -16.52 13.80
CA ASP A 285 0.86 -17.47 12.79
C ASP A 285 -0.10 -16.82 11.79
N VAL A 286 -0.94 -15.89 12.25
CA VAL A 286 -1.93 -15.18 11.43
C VAL A 286 -1.94 -13.69 11.78
N TYR A 287 -2.03 -12.84 10.75
CA TYR A 287 -2.28 -11.41 10.90
C TYR A 287 -3.70 -11.08 10.48
N ILE A 288 -4.46 -10.41 11.36
CA ILE A 288 -5.83 -9.97 11.11
C ILE A 288 -5.96 -8.46 11.35
N HIS A 289 -6.63 -7.78 10.43
CA HIS A 289 -7.05 -6.40 10.55
C HIS A 289 -8.50 -6.26 10.07
N VAL A 290 -9.39 -5.66 10.85
CA VAL A 290 -10.84 -5.66 10.57
C VAL A 290 -11.39 -4.32 10.11
N THR A 291 -10.58 -3.27 10.16
CA THR A 291 -10.96 -1.90 9.79
C THR A 291 -10.44 -1.52 8.41
N TYR A 292 -10.74 -0.29 7.99
CA TYR A 292 -10.15 0.30 6.81
C TYR A 292 -8.62 0.41 6.96
N ILE A 293 -7.89 0.13 5.88
CA ILE A 293 -6.42 0.23 5.84
C ILE A 293 -5.96 0.73 4.48
N LYS A 294 -4.88 1.47 4.45
CA LYS A 294 -4.31 2.02 3.22
C LYS A 294 -3.49 0.98 2.46
N LYS A 295 -3.45 1.12 1.13
CA LYS A 295 -2.73 0.18 0.26
C LYS A 295 -1.21 0.26 0.43
N TRP A 296 -0.66 1.43 0.71
CA TRP A 296 0.77 1.58 1.00
C TRP A 296 1.21 0.85 2.26
N ASP A 297 0.32 0.70 3.27
CA ASP A 297 0.60 -0.05 4.50
C ASP A 297 0.76 -1.56 4.26
N ILE A 298 0.06 -2.11 3.26
CA ILE A 298 -0.12 -3.57 3.13
C ILE A 298 0.45 -4.17 1.84
N CYS A 299 0.68 -3.36 0.80
CA CYS A 299 1.15 -3.85 -0.49
C CYS A 299 2.51 -4.55 -0.39
N ALA A 300 3.49 -3.96 0.31
CA ALA A 300 4.82 -4.55 0.46
C ALA A 300 4.77 -5.90 1.20
N GLY A 301 4.04 -5.96 2.31
CA GLY A 301 3.81 -7.20 3.05
C GLY A 301 3.12 -8.28 2.23
N ASN A 302 2.10 -7.89 1.45
CA ASN A 302 1.41 -8.83 0.55
C ASN A 302 2.36 -9.40 -0.52
N ALA A 303 3.19 -8.56 -1.14
CA ALA A 303 4.17 -9.03 -2.12
C ALA A 303 5.18 -10.00 -1.51
N VAL A 304 5.69 -9.72 -0.30
CA VAL A 304 6.62 -10.59 0.41
C VAL A 304 5.98 -11.94 0.71
N LEU A 305 4.77 -11.96 1.26
CA LEU A 305 4.05 -13.20 1.54
C LEU A 305 3.80 -14.01 0.27
N ARG A 306 3.32 -13.39 -0.80
CA ARG A 306 3.08 -14.06 -2.10
C ARG A 306 4.35 -14.68 -2.69
N ALA A 307 5.48 -13.98 -2.59
CA ALA A 307 6.77 -14.49 -3.06
C ALA A 307 7.21 -15.76 -2.31
N LEU A 308 6.74 -15.95 -1.08
CA LEU A 308 7.02 -17.10 -0.22
C LEU A 308 5.90 -18.16 -0.23
N GLY A 309 4.88 -18.00 -1.09
CA GLY A 309 3.73 -18.91 -1.14
C GLY A 309 2.66 -18.66 -0.09
N GLY A 310 2.73 -17.53 0.61
CA GLY A 310 1.69 -17.09 1.55
C GLY A 310 0.58 -16.29 0.89
N HIS A 311 -0.38 -15.84 1.68
CA HIS A 311 -1.56 -15.13 1.25
C HIS A 311 -1.85 -13.93 2.14
N MET A 312 -2.36 -12.86 1.52
CA MET A 312 -3.02 -11.75 2.17
C MET A 312 -4.24 -11.39 1.34
N THR A 313 -5.42 -11.57 1.89
CA THR A 313 -6.71 -11.31 1.23
C THR A 313 -7.57 -10.39 2.09
N THR A 314 -8.69 -9.92 1.55
CA THR A 314 -9.76 -9.37 2.39
C THR A 314 -10.28 -10.43 3.36
N LEU A 315 -11.08 -10.03 4.35
CA LEU A 315 -11.71 -10.97 5.31
C LEU A 315 -12.72 -11.91 4.65
N THR A 316 -13.17 -11.61 3.43
CA THR A 316 -14.04 -12.47 2.60
C THR A 316 -13.25 -13.37 1.63
N GLY A 317 -11.93 -13.27 1.63
CA GLY A 317 -11.05 -14.10 0.80
C GLY A 317 -10.77 -13.54 -0.59
N GLU A 318 -11.17 -12.30 -0.85
CA GLU A 318 -10.91 -11.65 -2.13
C GLU A 318 -9.47 -11.12 -2.20
N GLU A 319 -8.87 -11.23 -3.38
CA GLU A 319 -7.56 -10.63 -3.67
C GLU A 319 -7.64 -9.10 -3.55
N ILE A 320 -6.65 -8.51 -2.89
CA ILE A 320 -6.56 -7.05 -2.76
C ILE A 320 -5.95 -6.48 -4.03
N SER A 321 -6.68 -5.61 -4.72
CA SER A 321 -6.19 -4.91 -5.90
C SER A 321 -5.42 -3.65 -5.52
N TYR A 322 -4.24 -3.48 -6.09
CA TYR A 322 -3.38 -2.30 -5.90
C TYR A 322 -3.46 -1.32 -7.08
N THR A 323 -4.65 -1.21 -7.70
CA THR A 323 -5.02 -0.17 -8.66
C THR A 323 -6.02 0.81 -8.06
N GLY A 324 -6.24 1.96 -8.72
CA GLY A 324 -7.29 2.91 -8.34
C GLY A 324 -7.02 3.64 -7.03
N SER A 325 -8.01 3.69 -6.14
CA SER A 325 -7.93 4.40 -4.86
C SER A 325 -6.91 3.79 -3.91
N ASP A 326 -6.48 4.59 -2.93
CA ASP A 326 -5.48 4.26 -1.91
C ASP A 326 -6.01 3.38 -0.75
N GLY A 327 -7.31 3.14 -0.68
CA GLY A 327 -7.95 2.44 0.42
C GLY A 327 -8.32 0.99 0.14
N ASN A 328 -8.28 0.17 1.19
CA ASN A 328 -8.83 -1.18 1.25
C ASN A 328 -9.93 -1.24 2.32
N GLU A 329 -11.16 -1.54 1.91
CA GLU A 329 -12.36 -1.51 2.77
C GLU A 329 -12.60 -2.84 3.49
N GLY A 330 -12.17 -3.95 2.93
CA GLY A 330 -12.53 -5.29 3.36
C GLY A 330 -11.71 -5.86 4.51
N GLY A 331 -10.93 -5.03 5.23
CA GLY A 331 -9.96 -5.52 6.21
C GLY A 331 -8.93 -6.44 5.56
N LEU A 332 -8.23 -7.25 6.33
CA LEU A 332 -7.35 -8.28 5.80
C LEU A 332 -7.17 -9.47 6.76
N ILE A 333 -6.86 -10.61 6.18
CA ILE A 333 -6.26 -11.75 6.85
C ILE A 333 -5.04 -12.20 6.05
N ALA A 334 -3.93 -12.47 6.77
CA ALA A 334 -2.69 -12.93 6.16
C ALA A 334 -2.14 -14.15 6.88
N SER A 335 -1.65 -15.11 6.11
CA SER A 335 -1.08 -16.36 6.58
C SER A 335 -0.07 -16.92 5.58
N ILE A 336 0.78 -17.84 6.03
CA ILE A 336 1.73 -18.57 5.21
C ILE A 336 1.87 -20.00 5.74
N ASN A 337 2.00 -20.97 4.83
CA ASN A 337 2.08 -22.40 5.16
C ASN A 337 0.92 -22.90 6.03
N MET A 338 -0.26 -22.33 5.84
CA MET A 338 -1.51 -22.70 6.50
C MET A 338 -2.63 -22.78 5.45
N ASP A 339 -3.71 -23.51 5.75
CA ASP A 339 -4.90 -23.49 4.91
C ASP A 339 -5.64 -22.14 5.05
N HIS A 340 -5.30 -21.20 4.18
CA HIS A 340 -5.81 -19.83 4.19
C HIS A 340 -7.34 -19.80 4.04
N LYS A 341 -7.90 -20.65 3.17
CA LYS A 341 -9.35 -20.75 2.98
C LYS A 341 -10.04 -21.22 4.26
N ALA A 342 -9.51 -22.24 4.90
CA ALA A 342 -10.06 -22.74 6.17
C ALA A 342 -10.01 -21.67 7.29
N LEU A 343 -9.01 -20.77 7.28
CA LEU A 343 -8.95 -19.64 8.22
C LEU A 343 -10.08 -18.64 7.93
N ILE A 344 -10.32 -18.30 6.66
CA ILE A 344 -11.40 -17.38 6.26
C ILE A 344 -12.77 -17.96 6.62
N ASP A 345 -13.01 -19.24 6.34
CA ASP A 345 -14.28 -19.93 6.59
C ASP A 345 -14.64 -19.95 8.11
N LYS A 346 -13.66 -19.75 9.00
CA LYS A 346 -13.88 -19.66 10.45
C LYS A 346 -14.26 -18.24 10.93
N LEU A 347 -14.00 -17.19 10.11
CA LEU A 347 -14.27 -15.82 10.51
C LEU A 347 -15.79 -15.60 10.69
N PRO A 348 -16.22 -14.82 11.71
CA PRO A 348 -17.63 -14.48 11.88
C PRO A 348 -18.10 -13.59 10.73
N ASP A 349 -19.39 -13.65 10.44
CA ASP A 349 -20.04 -12.76 9.49
C ASP A 349 -20.05 -11.31 10.06
N LEU A 350 -19.11 -10.50 9.58
CA LEU A 350 -18.88 -9.14 10.10
C LEU A 350 -19.98 -8.16 9.69
N GLU A 351 -20.74 -8.44 8.63
CA GLU A 351 -21.85 -7.58 8.18
C GLU A 351 -23.02 -7.65 9.19
N LYS A 352 -23.23 -8.79 9.84
CA LYS A 352 -24.29 -8.96 10.86
C LYS A 352 -23.93 -8.35 12.22
N THR A 353 -22.66 -8.04 12.47
CA THR A 353 -22.21 -7.47 13.74
C THR A 353 -22.17 -5.93 13.75
N SER A 354 -22.37 -5.25 12.63
CA SER A 354 -22.38 -3.79 12.54
C SER A 354 -23.74 -3.15 12.90
N HIS A 355 -24.79 -3.96 13.11
CA HIS A 355 -26.15 -3.50 13.42
C HIS A 355 -26.62 -3.84 14.85
N LYS A 356 -25.72 -4.08 15.79
CA LYS A 356 -26.08 -4.27 17.21
C LYS A 356 -25.39 -3.25 18.10
#